data_9de0e59d91333f43627871a39b17fec4
#
_entry.id   9de0e59d91333f43627871a39b17fec4
#
_cell.length_a   1.000
_cell.length_b   1.000
_cell.length_c   1.000
_cell.angle_alpha   90.00
_cell.angle_beta   90.00
_cell.angle_gamma   90.00
#
_symmetry.space_group_name_H-M   'P 1'
#
loop_
_entity.id
_entity.type
_entity.pdbx_description
1 polymer ?
#
loop_
_entity_poly.entity_id
_entity_poly.type
_entity_poly.pdbx_seq_one_letter_code
_entity_poly.pdbx_strand_id
1 'polypeptide(L)'
;MLVEERTYTTHPGKWRDYLALYEAEGLAIQRRILGRMVGYYHTDIGELNQIVHLWAYEDLNERAERRARLMQDPGFRSYVARMLPLLQSQSSRILLPAPFFEPLWHGA
;
A
#
# COMPACT_ATOMS: atom_id res chain seq x y z
N MET A 1 2.73 8.33 16.24
CA MET A 1 2.21 7.84 14.94
C MET A 1 3.32 7.82 13.91
N LEU A 2 3.32 6.82 13.04
CA LEU A 2 4.25 6.72 11.92
C LEU A 2 3.47 6.47 10.63
N VAL A 3 4.15 6.68 9.48
CA VAL A 3 3.57 6.41 8.17
C VAL A 3 4.52 5.51 7.39
N GLU A 4 4.01 4.40 6.89
CA GLU A 4 4.76 3.56 5.97
C GLU A 4 4.48 4.01 4.55
N GLU A 5 5.54 4.29 3.79
CA GLU A 5 5.46 4.57 2.35
C GLU A 5 5.98 3.35 1.60
N ARG A 6 5.11 2.74 0.81
CA ARG A 6 5.46 1.58 -0.01
C ARG A 6 5.50 2.02 -1.48
N THR A 7 6.59 1.66 -2.15
CA THR A 7 6.77 1.96 -3.57
C THR A 7 6.92 0.66 -4.34
N TYR A 8 6.02 0.42 -5.28
CA TYR A 8 6.06 -0.74 -6.15
C TYR A 8 6.39 -0.28 -7.55
N THR A 9 7.37 -0.91 -8.19
CA THR A 9 7.66 -0.66 -9.60
C THR A 9 7.10 -1.84 -10.40
N THR A 10 6.18 -1.55 -11.31
CA THR A 10 5.62 -2.58 -12.19
C THR A 10 6.51 -2.76 -13.42
N HIS A 11 6.33 -3.87 -14.13
CA HIS A 11 6.87 -3.98 -15.47
C HIS A 11 6.26 -2.89 -16.36
N PRO A 12 6.97 -2.46 -17.43
CA PRO A 12 6.48 -1.35 -18.26
C PRO A 12 5.05 -1.54 -18.73
N GLY A 13 4.21 -0.53 -18.49
CA GLY A 13 2.81 -0.52 -18.87
C GLY A 13 1.87 -1.30 -17.97
N LYS A 14 2.37 -2.09 -17.01
CA LYS A 14 1.54 -2.94 -16.14
C LYS A 14 0.92 -2.21 -14.96
N TRP A 15 1.23 -0.94 -14.76
CA TRP A 15 0.66 -0.15 -13.67
C TRP A 15 -0.88 -0.04 -13.76
N ARG A 16 -1.43 -0.01 -14.98
CA ARG A 16 -2.89 0.02 -15.18
C ARG A 16 -3.54 -1.29 -14.78
N ASP A 17 -2.95 -2.41 -15.16
CA ASP A 17 -3.42 -3.73 -14.74
C ASP A 17 -3.35 -3.89 -13.23
N TYR A 18 -2.25 -3.38 -12.63
CA TYR A 18 -2.10 -3.38 -11.18
C TYR A 18 -3.23 -2.62 -10.50
N LEU A 19 -3.50 -1.37 -10.93
CA LEU A 19 -4.54 -0.55 -10.30
C LEU A 19 -5.92 -1.16 -10.46
N ALA A 20 -6.23 -1.71 -11.63
CA ALA A 20 -7.52 -2.36 -11.86
C ALA A 20 -7.70 -3.59 -10.97
N LEU A 21 -6.67 -4.42 -10.87
CA LEU A 21 -6.70 -5.61 -10.02
C LEU A 21 -6.80 -5.23 -8.54
N TYR A 22 -6.03 -4.24 -8.11
CA TYR A 22 -6.05 -3.77 -6.73
C TYR A 22 -7.45 -3.25 -6.35
N GLU A 23 -8.02 -2.37 -7.15
CA GLU A 23 -9.34 -1.80 -6.87
C GLU A 23 -10.41 -2.90 -6.77
N ALA A 24 -10.34 -3.89 -7.65
CA ALA A 24 -11.34 -4.96 -7.68
C ALA A 24 -11.18 -5.95 -6.53
N GLU A 25 -9.97 -6.28 -6.11
CA GLU A 25 -9.74 -7.44 -5.25
C GLU A 25 -8.89 -7.18 -4.00
N GLY A 26 -8.13 -6.10 -3.97
CA GLY A 26 -7.24 -5.80 -2.84
C GLY A 26 -7.70 -4.65 -1.95
N LEU A 27 -8.26 -3.61 -2.56
CA LEU A 27 -8.54 -2.34 -1.88
C LEU A 27 -9.43 -2.49 -0.64
N ALA A 28 -10.59 -3.12 -0.78
CA ALA A 28 -11.54 -3.21 0.32
C ALA A 28 -10.96 -4.01 1.50
N ILE A 29 -10.26 -5.10 1.21
CA ILE A 29 -9.63 -5.94 2.24
C ILE A 29 -8.51 -5.17 2.93
N GLN A 30 -7.63 -4.55 2.15
CA GLN A 30 -6.47 -3.85 2.70
C GLN A 30 -6.90 -2.66 3.56
N ARG A 31 -7.88 -1.87 3.10
CA ARG A 31 -8.39 -0.74 3.90
C ARG A 31 -9.03 -1.21 5.20
N ARG A 32 -9.79 -2.31 5.16
CA ARG A 32 -10.43 -2.83 6.37
C ARG A 32 -9.40 -3.28 7.41
N ILE A 33 -8.33 -3.95 6.96
CA ILE A 33 -7.35 -4.56 7.86
C ILE A 33 -6.26 -3.58 8.28
N LEU A 34 -5.71 -2.80 7.35
CA LEU A 34 -4.69 -1.81 7.68
C LEU A 34 -5.25 -0.54 8.29
N GLY A 35 -6.45 -0.15 7.91
CA GLY A 35 -7.24 0.91 8.54
C GLY A 35 -6.99 2.30 7.97
N ARG A 36 -5.80 2.87 8.14
CA ARG A 36 -5.54 4.29 7.86
C ARG A 36 -4.77 4.47 6.56
N MET A 37 -5.48 4.58 5.45
CA MET A 37 -4.88 4.90 4.15
C MET A 37 -4.60 6.39 4.04
N VAL A 38 -3.34 6.79 4.01
CA VAL A 38 -2.93 8.18 3.87
C VAL A 38 -2.92 8.61 2.41
N GLY A 39 -2.53 7.73 1.50
CA GLY A 39 -2.54 8.04 0.08
C GLY A 39 -2.31 6.80 -0.78
N TYR A 40 -2.67 6.93 -2.06
CA TYR A 40 -2.46 5.87 -3.05
C TYR A 40 -2.31 6.52 -4.42
N TYR A 41 -1.10 6.47 -4.98
CA TYR A 41 -0.73 7.25 -6.17
C TYR A 41 0.00 6.39 -7.19
N HIS A 42 0.00 6.84 -8.44
CA HIS A 42 0.89 6.34 -9.46
C HIS A 42 1.62 7.49 -10.13
N THR A 43 2.80 7.23 -10.70
CA THR A 43 3.58 8.26 -11.36
C THR A 43 2.96 8.63 -12.70
N ASP A 44 2.68 9.93 -12.90
CA ASP A 44 2.30 10.48 -14.19
C ASP A 44 3.54 10.99 -14.93
N ILE A 45 4.31 11.85 -14.25
CA ILE A 45 5.54 12.43 -14.80
C ILE A 45 6.66 12.15 -13.81
N GLY A 46 7.78 11.60 -14.28
CA GLY A 46 8.93 11.24 -13.46
C GLY A 46 9.29 9.78 -13.66
N GLU A 47 9.58 9.07 -12.59
CA GLU A 47 9.91 7.66 -12.65
C GLU A 47 8.65 6.84 -12.92
N LEU A 48 8.52 6.37 -14.15
CA LEU A 48 7.30 5.73 -14.64
C LEU A 48 7.11 4.34 -14.05
N ASN A 49 5.86 3.84 -14.16
CA ASN A 49 5.46 2.50 -13.72
C ASN A 49 5.56 2.28 -12.21
N GLN A 50 5.50 3.37 -11.43
CA GLN A 50 5.53 3.27 -9.98
C GLN A 50 4.16 3.52 -9.37
N ILE A 51 3.88 2.72 -8.33
CA ILE A 51 2.74 2.87 -7.44
C ILE A 51 3.30 3.25 -6.08
N VAL A 52 2.79 4.33 -5.49
CA VAL A 52 3.21 4.78 -4.16
C VAL A 52 2.00 4.83 -3.27
N HIS A 53 2.02 4.09 -2.17
CA HIS A 53 0.90 4.15 -1.22
C HIS A 53 1.42 4.26 0.21
N LEU A 54 0.61 4.92 1.04
CA LEU A 54 1.02 5.30 2.37
C LEU A 54 -0.05 4.89 3.39
N TRP A 55 0.41 4.32 4.52
CA TRP A 55 -0.45 3.81 5.57
C TRP A 55 0.04 4.30 6.92
N ALA A 56 -0.87 4.81 7.75
CA ALA A 56 -0.53 5.29 9.09
C ALA A 56 -0.78 4.23 10.15
N TYR A 57 0.10 4.19 11.16
CA TYR A 57 -0.01 3.31 12.31
C TYR A 57 0.38 4.07 13.57
N GLU A 58 -0.15 3.66 14.71
CA GLU A 58 0.24 4.24 16.00
C GLU A 58 1.70 3.98 16.29
N ASP A 59 2.17 2.74 16.03
CA ASP A 59 3.54 2.31 16.28
C ASP A 59 3.87 1.08 15.41
N LEU A 60 5.09 0.59 15.55
CA LEU A 60 5.56 -0.58 14.79
C LEU A 60 4.87 -1.87 15.21
N ASN A 61 4.40 -1.96 16.46
CA ASN A 61 3.65 -3.13 16.93
C ASN A 61 2.30 -3.23 16.23
N GLU A 62 1.57 -2.13 16.14
CA GLU A 62 0.31 -2.09 15.40
C GLU A 62 0.52 -2.44 13.93
N ARG A 63 1.58 -1.89 13.33
CA ARG A 63 1.91 -2.22 11.94
C ARG A 63 2.14 -3.72 11.76
N ALA A 64 2.97 -4.32 12.59
CA ALA A 64 3.28 -5.74 12.51
C ALA A 64 2.03 -6.61 12.68
N GLU A 65 1.17 -6.28 13.64
CA GLU A 65 -0.06 -7.01 13.90
C GLU A 65 -1.03 -6.92 12.72
N ARG A 66 -1.28 -5.70 12.23
CA ARG A 66 -2.20 -5.49 11.10
C ARG A 66 -1.70 -6.15 9.82
N ARG A 67 -0.41 -6.06 9.54
CA ARG A 67 0.17 -6.73 8.38
C ARG A 67 0.11 -8.25 8.48
N ALA A 68 0.31 -8.80 9.68
CA ALA A 68 0.16 -10.24 9.90
C ALA A 68 -1.28 -10.70 9.62
N ARG A 69 -2.28 -9.93 10.11
CA ARG A 69 -3.69 -10.24 9.81
C ARG A 69 -3.99 -10.13 8.32
N LEU A 70 -3.43 -9.13 7.64
CA LEU A 70 -3.63 -8.95 6.21
C LEU A 70 -3.13 -10.16 5.43
N MET A 71 -1.95 -10.66 5.76
CA MET A 71 -1.35 -11.81 5.06
C MET A 71 -2.00 -13.14 5.42
N GLN A 72 -2.87 -13.17 6.43
CA GLN A 72 -3.68 -14.33 6.78
C GLN A 72 -5.04 -14.34 6.07
N ASP A 73 -5.47 -13.20 5.53
CA ASP A 73 -6.75 -13.12 4.84
C ASP A 73 -6.67 -13.85 3.50
N PRO A 74 -7.53 -14.86 3.29
CA PRO A 74 -7.43 -15.68 2.07
C PRO A 74 -7.73 -14.90 0.79
N GLY A 75 -8.62 -13.91 0.85
CA GLY A 75 -8.91 -13.05 -0.29
C GLY A 75 -7.72 -12.19 -0.67
N PHE A 76 -7.02 -11.64 0.33
CA PHE A 76 -5.83 -10.84 0.08
C PHE A 76 -4.67 -11.69 -0.44
N ARG A 77 -4.50 -12.89 0.10
CA ARG A 77 -3.47 -13.83 -0.40
C ARG A 77 -3.72 -14.19 -1.86
N SER A 78 -4.96 -14.40 -2.24
CA SER A 78 -5.34 -14.68 -3.64
C SER A 78 -5.01 -13.48 -4.54
N TYR A 79 -5.33 -12.27 -4.07
CA TYR A 79 -4.96 -11.04 -4.78
C TYR A 79 -3.44 -10.92 -4.95
N VAL A 80 -2.68 -11.11 -3.88
CA VAL A 80 -1.21 -11.01 -3.90
C VAL A 80 -0.61 -11.98 -4.92
N ALA A 81 -1.10 -13.21 -4.98
CA ALA A 81 -0.62 -14.21 -5.94
C ALA A 81 -0.76 -13.75 -7.39
N ARG A 82 -1.81 -12.97 -7.70
CA ARG A 82 -2.03 -12.44 -9.05
C ARG A 82 -1.35 -11.09 -9.28
N MET A 83 -1.12 -10.32 -8.23
CA MET A 83 -0.49 -9.02 -8.30
C MET A 83 1.03 -9.12 -8.46
N LEU A 84 1.67 -10.03 -7.74
CA LEU A 84 3.14 -10.13 -7.74
C LEU A 84 3.76 -10.25 -9.13
N PRO A 85 3.21 -11.03 -10.08
CA PRO A 85 3.79 -11.11 -11.43
C PRO A 85 3.81 -9.78 -12.18
N LEU A 86 3.01 -8.79 -11.77
CA LEU A 86 3.00 -7.47 -12.39
C LEU A 86 4.16 -6.60 -11.93
N LEU A 87 4.80 -6.97 -10.81
CA LEU A 87 5.83 -6.15 -10.19
C LEU A 87 7.23 -6.54 -10.65
N GLN A 88 8.07 -5.53 -10.83
CA GLN A 88 9.50 -5.66 -11.04
C GLN A 88 10.25 -5.56 -9.72
N SER A 89 9.83 -4.66 -8.83
CA SER A 89 10.46 -4.45 -7.53
C SER A 89 9.50 -3.81 -6.53
N GLN A 90 9.85 -3.93 -5.26
CA GLN A 90 9.13 -3.32 -4.14
C GLN A 90 10.13 -2.69 -3.18
N SER A 91 9.76 -1.58 -2.58
CA SER A 91 10.49 -0.98 -1.47
C SER A 91 9.53 -0.40 -0.46
N SER A 92 10.00 -0.21 0.77
CA SER A 92 9.21 0.36 1.84
C SER A 92 10.11 1.16 2.75
N ARG A 93 9.56 2.24 3.33
CA ARG A 93 10.26 3.00 4.37
C ARG A 93 9.26 3.51 5.40
N ILE A 94 9.76 3.70 6.61
CA ILE A 94 8.98 4.25 7.72
C ILE A 94 9.34 5.73 7.85
N LEU A 95 8.30 6.57 7.83
CA LEU A 95 8.42 8.01 7.95
C LEU A 95 7.81 8.45 9.28
N LEU A 96 8.48 9.41 9.95
CA LEU A 96 7.88 10.07 11.10
C LEU A 96 7.38 11.44 10.66
N PRO A 97 6.11 11.80 10.98
CA PRO A 97 5.62 13.14 10.67
C PRO A 97 6.50 14.20 11.33
N ALA A 98 6.70 15.31 10.60
CA ALA A 98 7.37 16.46 11.21
C ALA A 98 6.54 16.94 12.44
N PRO A 99 7.20 17.57 13.44
CA PRO A 99 6.48 17.98 14.67
C PRO A 99 5.26 18.85 14.47
N PHE A 100 5.21 19.56 13.34
CA PHE A 100 4.13 20.48 13.01
C PHE A 100 3.08 19.89 12.06
N PHE A 101 3.15 18.57 11.76
CA PHE A 101 2.29 17.95 10.75
C PHE A 101 1.56 16.72 11.29
N GLU A 102 0.25 16.66 11.08
CA GLU A 102 -0.54 15.47 11.34
C GLU A 102 -1.03 14.86 10.04
N PRO A 103 -0.75 13.56 9.80
CA PRO A 103 -1.30 12.88 8.63
C PRO A 103 -2.81 12.81 8.68
N LEU A 104 -3.45 13.01 7.53
CA LEU A 104 -4.87 12.73 7.35
C LEU A 104 -5.00 11.41 6.59
N TRP A 105 -6.07 10.67 6.87
CA TRP A 105 -6.29 9.39 6.22
C TRP A 105 -7.74 9.17 5.86
N HIS A 106 -7.94 8.23 4.93
CA HIS A 106 -9.24 7.75 4.50
C HIS A 106 -9.48 6.36 5.10
N GLY A 107 -10.73 6.10 5.44
CA GLY A 107 -11.13 4.82 5.99
C GLY A 107 -11.36 4.87 7.49
N ALA A 108 -11.67 3.73 8.04
CA ALA A 108 -12.07 3.59 9.43
C ALA A 108 -10.88 3.62 10.39
#